data_90eca980684ca760b8e23ad7c3748643
#
_entry.id   90eca980684ca760b8e23ad7c3748643
#
_cell.length_a   1.000
_cell.length_b   1.000
_cell.length_c   1.000
_cell.angle_alpha   90.00
_cell.angle_beta   90.00
_cell.angle_gamma   90.00
#
_symmetry.space_group_name_H-M   'P 1'
#
loop_
_entity.id
_entity.type
_entity.pdbx_description
1 polymer ?
#
loop_
_entity_poly.entity_id
_entity_poly.type
_entity_poly.pdbx_seq_one_letter_code
_entity_poly.pdbx_strand_id
1 'polypeptide(L)'
;MDTGSSAFILICSAMVCLMTPALAFFYGGLGRRKNVINTMMMSVLPLAIASLLWIVAGYSLSFGGHGNFFGNFSHLFLNGVSETISSRGLAIPDLLFAAFQMMFSIICVAILTGSVVERMRFTPLTIFVVFWLFLVYYPFAHMVWDEGLLAKWGTIDFAGGDVVHITSGVSALVLAIVVGKRRDFGILEHRPHNVPFVLLGAGLLWFGWFGFNAGSALAANGLAVHALVTTHVSAAAMFSWLALEKYVTGHPSLVGGSTGLVAGLVAITPGAGFVSIWSAILIGAMVSPVCFYAISVLKKRFAYDDALDAFGCHGVGGIFGGLATAIFTTPDLALDKVNIGLIYGKAHLFIVTILAIIFTAIWSALVTYGIIKVIAHYMPLRVTDRDEAIGLDDCEHKETAYPTFMGLDS
;
A
#
# COMPACT_ATOMS: atom_id res chain seq x y z
N MET A 1 23.54 -7.57 18.77
CA MET A 1 23.36 -6.73 17.56
C MET A 1 24.29 -7.20 16.46
N ASP A 2 23.77 -7.29 15.24
CA ASP A 2 24.57 -7.62 14.06
C ASP A 2 24.72 -6.40 13.15
N THR A 3 25.97 -6.01 12.87
CA THR A 3 26.27 -4.83 12.05
C THR A 3 25.84 -5.01 10.60
N GLY A 4 25.92 -6.24 10.06
CA GLY A 4 25.45 -6.56 8.70
C GLY A 4 23.96 -6.39 8.58
N SER A 5 23.17 -6.92 9.53
CA SER A 5 21.72 -6.74 9.59
C SER A 5 21.33 -5.27 9.77
N SER A 6 22.07 -4.52 10.61
CA SER A 6 21.80 -3.10 10.81
C SER A 6 22.06 -2.29 9.53
N ALA A 7 23.16 -2.53 8.83
CA ALA A 7 23.47 -1.89 7.54
C ALA A 7 22.41 -2.23 6.49
N PHE A 8 21.98 -3.50 6.43
CA PHE A 8 20.93 -3.96 5.51
C PHE A 8 19.59 -3.25 5.79
N ILE A 9 19.15 -3.17 7.05
CA ILE A 9 17.86 -2.53 7.37
C ILE A 9 17.92 -1.01 7.21
N LEU A 10 19.08 -0.34 7.43
CA LEU A 10 19.24 1.07 7.07
C LEU A 10 18.99 1.31 5.58
N ILE A 11 19.58 0.49 4.71
CA ILE A 11 19.37 0.58 3.27
C ILE A 11 17.92 0.24 2.90
N CYS A 12 17.33 -0.83 3.48
CA CYS A 12 15.93 -1.17 3.26
C CYS A 12 14.99 -0.03 3.67
N SER A 13 15.25 0.65 4.78
CA SER A 13 14.47 1.82 5.21
C SER A 13 14.51 2.95 4.17
N ALA A 14 15.70 3.25 3.62
CA ALA A 14 15.84 4.25 2.56
C ALA A 14 15.12 3.83 1.27
N MET A 15 15.17 2.54 0.90
CA MET A 15 14.47 2.01 -0.26
C MET A 15 12.95 2.12 -0.12
N VAL A 16 12.39 1.80 1.06
CA VAL A 16 10.95 1.93 1.33
C VAL A 16 10.54 3.40 1.39
N CYS A 17 11.35 4.28 1.95
CA CYS A 17 11.11 5.74 1.91
C CYS A 17 10.96 6.24 0.46
N LEU A 18 11.82 5.78 -0.44
CA LEU A 18 11.76 6.12 -1.86
C LEU A 18 10.45 5.68 -2.54
N MET A 19 9.76 4.66 -2.02
CA MET A 19 8.50 4.20 -2.62
C MET A 19 7.40 5.27 -2.62
N THR A 20 7.38 6.17 -1.65
CA THR A 20 6.36 7.25 -1.61
C THR A 20 6.52 8.28 -2.72
N PRO A 21 7.69 8.90 -2.96
CA PRO A 21 7.88 9.70 -4.17
C PRO A 21 7.76 8.89 -5.47
N ALA A 22 8.13 7.60 -5.48
CA ALA A 22 7.92 6.72 -6.62
C ALA A 22 6.41 6.55 -6.94
N LEU A 23 5.58 6.37 -5.91
CA LEU A 23 4.13 6.34 -6.04
C LEU A 23 3.58 7.66 -6.57
N ALA A 24 4.14 8.79 -6.14
CA ALA A 24 3.76 10.10 -6.65
C ALA A 24 4.02 10.23 -8.16
N PHE A 25 5.13 9.69 -8.68
CA PHE A 25 5.38 9.63 -10.12
C PHE A 25 4.43 8.66 -10.84
N PHE A 26 4.18 7.48 -10.26
CA PHE A 26 3.24 6.52 -10.81
C PHE A 26 1.83 7.11 -10.93
N TYR A 27 1.30 7.64 -9.84
CA TYR A 27 -0.03 8.28 -9.80
C TYR A 27 -0.10 9.58 -10.61
N GLY A 28 0.93 10.42 -10.49
CA GLY A 28 1.04 11.65 -11.27
C GLY A 28 1.03 11.40 -12.77
N GLY A 29 1.73 10.34 -13.23
CA GLY A 29 1.74 9.95 -14.64
C GLY A 29 0.40 9.40 -15.14
N LEU A 30 -0.34 8.68 -14.28
CA LEU A 30 -1.66 8.13 -14.60
C LEU A 30 -2.76 9.20 -14.64
N GLY A 31 -2.67 10.25 -13.83
CA GLY A 31 -3.64 11.32 -13.75
C GLY A 31 -3.68 12.22 -14.98
N ARG A 32 -4.56 13.23 -14.96
CA ARG A 32 -4.65 14.24 -16.01
C ARG A 32 -3.63 15.34 -15.82
N ARG A 33 -3.14 15.89 -16.93
CA ARG A 33 -2.10 16.94 -16.99
C ARG A 33 -2.36 18.14 -16.07
N LYS A 34 -3.61 18.52 -15.87
CA LYS A 34 -4.01 19.67 -15.05
C LYS A 34 -4.12 19.39 -13.54
N ASN A 35 -3.81 18.15 -13.13
CA ASN A 35 -3.92 17.69 -11.74
C ASN A 35 -2.64 16.99 -11.25
N VAL A 36 -1.53 17.14 -11.96
CA VAL A 36 -0.26 16.41 -11.67
C VAL A 36 0.31 16.82 -10.34
N ILE A 37 0.43 18.14 -10.10
CA ILE A 37 0.98 18.70 -8.85
C ILE A 37 0.10 18.26 -7.67
N ASN A 38 -1.22 18.44 -7.79
CA ASN A 38 -2.16 18.03 -6.75
C ASN A 38 -2.06 16.53 -6.45
N THR A 39 -2.02 15.68 -7.48
CA THR A 39 -1.88 14.22 -7.32
C THR A 39 -0.56 13.85 -6.61
N MET A 40 0.55 14.46 -7.02
CA MET A 40 1.86 14.22 -6.40
C MET A 40 1.90 14.75 -4.96
N MET A 41 1.35 15.93 -4.69
CA MET A 41 1.25 16.50 -3.35
C MET A 41 0.43 15.62 -2.41
N MET A 42 -0.71 15.11 -2.86
CA MET A 42 -1.53 14.17 -2.08
C MET A 42 -0.76 12.90 -1.72
N SER A 43 0.10 12.40 -2.62
CA SER A 43 0.91 11.20 -2.41
C SER A 43 2.14 11.45 -1.52
N VAL A 44 2.76 12.64 -1.58
CA VAL A 44 3.99 12.98 -0.86
C VAL A 44 3.72 13.55 0.54
N LEU A 45 2.59 14.23 0.74
CA LEU A 45 2.21 14.79 2.05
C LEU A 45 2.29 13.77 3.20
N PRO A 46 1.92 12.49 3.03
CA PRO A 46 2.12 11.45 4.03
C PRO A 46 3.54 11.31 4.56
N LEU A 47 4.59 11.63 3.77
CA LEU A 47 5.97 11.62 4.27
C LEU A 47 6.13 12.50 5.51
N ALA A 48 5.58 13.69 5.48
CA ALA A 48 5.69 14.62 6.61
C ALA A 48 4.76 14.21 7.76
N ILE A 49 3.47 14.01 7.46
CA ILE A 49 2.45 13.77 8.48
C ILE A 49 2.70 12.44 9.20
N ALA A 50 2.84 11.35 8.45
CA ALA A 50 3.00 10.02 9.05
C ALA A 50 4.31 9.91 9.83
N SER A 51 5.42 10.51 9.34
CA SER A 51 6.68 10.52 10.09
C SER A 51 6.56 11.24 11.43
N LEU A 52 5.96 12.43 11.46
CA LEU A 52 5.76 13.17 12.70
C LEU A 52 4.85 12.43 13.68
N LEU A 53 3.70 11.94 13.20
CA LEU A 53 2.76 11.21 14.04
C LEU A 53 3.31 9.87 14.52
N TRP A 54 4.15 9.21 13.71
CA TRP A 54 4.84 7.99 14.11
C TRP A 54 5.77 8.21 15.31
N ILE A 55 6.58 9.27 15.26
CA ILE A 55 7.48 9.64 16.35
C ILE A 55 6.67 10.03 17.60
N VAL A 56 5.62 10.84 17.44
CA VAL A 56 4.82 11.34 18.57
C VAL A 56 4.14 10.20 19.32
N ALA A 57 3.44 9.31 18.62
CA ALA A 57 2.64 8.26 19.25
C ALA A 57 2.51 6.97 18.42
N GLY A 58 2.69 7.02 17.11
CA GLY A 58 2.42 5.91 16.20
C GLY A 58 3.21 4.65 16.53
N TYR A 59 4.51 4.78 16.77
CA TYR A 59 5.34 3.65 17.20
C TYR A 59 4.82 3.02 18.51
N SER A 60 4.52 3.85 19.51
CA SER A 60 4.01 3.40 20.80
C SER A 60 2.70 2.65 20.70
N LEU A 61 1.76 3.16 19.87
CA LEU A 61 0.46 2.53 19.64
C LEU A 61 0.54 1.26 18.80
N SER A 62 1.55 1.15 17.93
CA SER A 62 1.75 -0.02 17.08
C SER A 62 2.57 -1.12 17.75
N PHE A 63 3.58 -0.76 18.55
CA PHE A 63 4.59 -1.70 19.04
C PHE A 63 4.86 -1.59 20.54
N GLY A 64 4.02 -0.89 21.30
CA GLY A 64 4.13 -0.78 22.74
C GLY A 64 3.08 -1.59 23.49
N GLY A 65 3.50 -2.42 24.46
CA GLY A 65 2.60 -3.19 25.32
C GLY A 65 1.95 -4.40 24.63
N HIS A 66 0.94 -4.98 25.28
CA HIS A 66 0.37 -6.29 24.93
C HIS A 66 -1.16 -6.24 24.71
N GLY A 67 -1.70 -5.11 24.25
CA GLY A 67 -3.13 -4.95 23.96
C GLY A 67 -3.60 -5.86 22.83
N ASN A 68 -4.91 -6.07 22.70
CA ASN A 68 -5.44 -6.82 21.56
C ASN A 68 -5.55 -5.99 20.28
N PHE A 69 -5.87 -4.68 20.42
CA PHE A 69 -6.14 -3.78 19.30
C PHE A 69 -5.11 -2.67 19.17
N PHE A 70 -4.55 -2.23 20.27
CA PHE A 70 -3.59 -1.12 20.34
C PHE A 70 -2.49 -1.47 21.33
N GLY A 71 -1.32 -0.93 21.08
CA GLY A 71 -0.26 -0.84 22.07
C GLY A 71 -0.63 0.12 23.20
N ASN A 72 0.36 0.74 23.79
CA ASN A 72 0.18 1.69 24.89
C ASN A 72 0.92 3.01 24.61
N PHE A 73 1.08 3.85 25.61
CA PHE A 73 1.78 5.15 25.52
C PHE A 73 3.19 5.14 26.16
N SER A 74 3.82 3.96 26.34
CA SER A 74 5.13 3.84 27.00
C SER A 74 6.28 4.44 26.19
N HIS A 75 6.13 4.54 24.86
CA HIS A 75 7.16 5.01 23.94
C HIS A 75 6.75 6.28 23.19
N LEU A 76 5.95 7.16 23.81
CA LEU A 76 5.65 8.47 23.23
C LEU A 76 6.95 9.22 22.94
N PHE A 77 7.02 9.88 21.79
CA PHE A 77 8.21 10.57 21.29
C PHE A 77 9.45 9.66 21.18
N LEU A 78 9.26 8.35 20.97
CA LEU A 78 10.28 7.31 20.98
C LEU A 78 11.07 7.23 22.30
N ASN A 79 10.49 7.71 23.40
CA ASN A 79 11.13 7.66 24.71
C ASN A 79 11.43 6.21 25.12
N GLY A 80 12.66 5.93 25.55
CA GLY A 80 13.11 4.60 25.94
C GLY A 80 13.35 3.64 24.76
N VAL A 81 13.24 4.07 23.52
CA VAL A 81 13.57 3.27 22.33
C VAL A 81 15.06 3.33 22.07
N SER A 82 15.76 2.21 22.20
CA SER A 82 17.23 2.15 22.23
C SER A 82 17.86 2.19 20.83
N GLU A 83 18.95 2.96 20.70
CA GLU A 83 19.80 3.01 19.49
C GLU A 83 20.79 1.83 19.42
N THR A 84 20.98 1.09 20.50
CA THR A 84 22.05 0.10 20.62
C THR A 84 21.59 -1.28 21.09
N ILE A 85 20.35 -1.41 21.57
CA ILE A 85 19.81 -2.67 22.13
C ILE A 85 18.49 -2.98 21.44
N SER A 86 18.16 -4.25 21.33
CA SER A 86 16.83 -4.72 20.95
C SER A 86 16.11 -5.32 22.17
N SER A 87 15.02 -4.69 22.59
CA SER A 87 14.10 -5.25 23.58
C SER A 87 13.26 -6.39 23.01
N ARG A 88 13.17 -6.46 21.67
CA ARG A 88 12.39 -7.45 20.89
C ARG A 88 13.19 -8.70 20.53
N GLY A 89 14.46 -8.81 20.97
CA GLY A 89 15.35 -9.94 20.59
C GLY A 89 15.76 -9.95 19.11
N LEU A 90 15.62 -8.82 18.40
CA LEU A 90 16.02 -8.70 17.00
C LEU A 90 17.53 -8.52 16.84
N ALA A 91 18.04 -8.80 15.64
CA ALA A 91 19.44 -8.56 15.29
C ALA A 91 19.79 -7.06 15.16
N ILE A 92 18.80 -6.20 15.09
CA ILE A 92 18.89 -4.73 14.91
C ILE A 92 18.40 -3.99 16.16
N PRO A 93 18.84 -2.74 16.42
CA PRO A 93 18.35 -1.96 17.55
C PRO A 93 16.90 -1.52 17.39
N ASP A 94 16.22 -1.26 18.51
CA ASP A 94 14.81 -0.87 18.52
C ASP A 94 14.54 0.42 17.74
N LEU A 95 15.45 1.41 17.78
CA LEU A 95 15.27 2.65 17.03
C LEU A 95 15.34 2.42 15.50
N LEU A 96 16.19 1.49 15.04
CA LEU A 96 16.25 1.13 13.63
C LEU A 96 15.00 0.35 13.21
N PHE A 97 14.50 -0.55 14.07
CA PHE A 97 13.21 -1.19 13.85
C PHE A 97 12.08 -0.15 13.74
N ALA A 98 12.03 0.83 14.65
CA ALA A 98 11.05 1.91 14.63
C ALA A 98 11.15 2.74 13.34
N ALA A 99 12.36 3.06 12.88
CA ALA A 99 12.59 3.79 11.64
C ALA A 99 12.14 2.99 10.39
N PHE A 100 12.42 1.69 10.35
CA PHE A 100 11.97 0.82 9.26
C PHE A 100 10.44 0.73 9.20
N GLN A 101 9.79 0.49 10.34
CA GLN A 101 8.32 0.41 10.44
C GLN A 101 7.61 1.75 10.15
N MET A 102 8.27 2.88 10.43
CA MET A 102 7.76 4.20 10.05
C MET A 102 7.52 4.30 8.54
N MET A 103 8.41 3.75 7.71
CA MET A 103 8.29 3.81 6.25
C MET A 103 7.03 3.12 5.74
N PHE A 104 6.58 2.06 6.41
CA PHE A 104 5.34 1.36 6.08
C PHE A 104 4.10 2.20 6.38
N SER A 105 4.10 2.96 7.48
CA SER A 105 2.99 3.87 7.80
C SER A 105 2.83 4.95 6.73
N ILE A 106 3.94 5.46 6.21
CA ILE A 106 3.99 6.51 5.18
C ILE A 106 3.39 6.00 3.86
N ILE A 107 3.93 4.90 3.33
CA ILE A 107 3.48 4.38 2.03
C ILE A 107 2.05 3.86 2.10
N CYS A 108 1.64 3.26 3.22
CA CYS A 108 0.30 2.72 3.38
C CYS A 108 -0.77 3.81 3.19
N VAL A 109 -0.63 4.94 3.86
CA VAL A 109 -1.59 6.05 3.73
C VAL A 109 -1.45 6.79 2.40
N ALA A 110 -0.27 6.76 1.77
CA ALA A 110 -0.09 7.34 0.44
C ALA A 110 -0.88 6.57 -0.64
N ILE A 111 -0.96 5.25 -0.55
CA ILE A 111 -1.67 4.39 -1.52
C ILE A 111 -3.14 4.81 -1.67
N LEU A 112 -3.86 5.05 -0.57
CA LEU A 112 -5.30 5.35 -0.64
C LEU A 112 -5.61 6.66 -1.35
N THR A 113 -4.65 7.60 -1.43
CA THR A 113 -4.87 8.91 -2.05
C THR A 113 -5.21 8.81 -3.52
N GLY A 114 -4.70 7.80 -4.22
CA GLY A 114 -4.97 7.56 -5.63
C GLY A 114 -6.46 7.41 -6.00
N SER A 115 -7.29 7.01 -5.04
CA SER A 115 -8.71 6.80 -5.29
C SER A 115 -9.51 8.10 -5.44
N VAL A 116 -9.04 9.22 -4.87
CA VAL A 116 -9.81 10.47 -4.75
C VAL A 116 -9.19 11.65 -5.51
N VAL A 117 -8.07 11.42 -6.20
CA VAL A 117 -7.42 12.47 -6.99
C VAL A 117 -8.37 13.12 -7.98
N GLU A 118 -8.02 14.34 -8.41
CA GLU A 118 -8.74 15.13 -9.41
C GLU A 118 -10.09 15.72 -8.94
N ARG A 119 -10.54 15.43 -7.69
CA ARG A 119 -11.83 15.95 -7.19
C ARG A 119 -11.91 16.20 -5.69
N MET A 120 -11.12 15.53 -4.87
CA MET A 120 -11.10 15.77 -3.43
C MET A 120 -10.25 17.00 -3.10
N ARG A 121 -10.70 17.81 -2.16
CA ARG A 121 -9.93 18.95 -1.64
C ARG A 121 -8.75 18.46 -0.82
N PHE A 122 -7.66 19.22 -0.86
CA PHE A 122 -6.42 18.88 -0.18
C PHE A 122 -6.56 18.90 1.35
N THR A 123 -7.21 19.92 1.92
CA THR A 123 -7.40 20.06 3.38
C THR A 123 -8.18 18.91 4.03
N PRO A 124 -9.37 18.51 3.54
CA PRO A 124 -10.09 17.36 4.09
C PRO A 124 -9.27 16.07 4.02
N LEU A 125 -8.51 15.85 2.95
CA LEU A 125 -7.63 14.69 2.83
C LEU A 125 -6.53 14.72 3.89
N THR A 126 -5.91 15.87 4.11
CA THR A 126 -4.87 16.06 5.14
C THR A 126 -5.38 15.69 6.54
N ILE A 127 -6.58 16.17 6.89
CA ILE A 127 -7.23 15.83 8.18
C ILE A 127 -7.57 14.33 8.23
N PHE A 128 -8.09 13.77 7.13
CA PHE A 128 -8.40 12.35 7.02
C PHE A 128 -7.17 11.48 7.29
N VAL A 129 -6.03 11.79 6.70
CA VAL A 129 -4.76 11.07 6.87
C VAL A 129 -4.37 10.96 8.35
N VAL A 130 -4.50 12.05 9.11
CA VAL A 130 -4.18 12.06 10.55
C VAL A 130 -5.04 11.05 11.30
N PHE A 131 -6.36 11.14 11.18
CA PHE A 131 -7.27 10.24 11.91
C PHE A 131 -7.18 8.79 11.42
N TRP A 132 -6.96 8.58 10.12
CA TRP A 132 -6.84 7.25 9.55
C TRP A 132 -5.61 6.50 10.07
N LEU A 133 -4.47 7.18 10.22
CA LEU A 133 -3.28 6.60 10.83
C LEU A 133 -3.55 6.10 12.25
N PHE A 134 -4.21 6.91 13.09
CA PHE A 134 -4.52 6.53 14.48
C PHE A 134 -5.57 5.42 14.59
N LEU A 135 -6.57 5.41 13.73
CA LEU A 135 -7.75 4.55 13.87
C LEU A 135 -7.73 3.32 12.96
N VAL A 136 -6.86 3.29 11.95
CA VAL A 136 -6.71 2.14 11.05
C VAL A 136 -5.28 1.63 11.07
N TYR A 137 -4.29 2.43 10.68
CA TYR A 137 -2.95 1.90 10.46
C TYR A 137 -2.29 1.40 11.76
N TYR A 138 -2.19 2.23 12.79
CA TYR A 138 -1.52 1.84 14.05
C TYR A 138 -2.15 0.64 14.73
N PRO A 139 -3.51 0.53 14.80
CA PRO A 139 -4.16 -0.68 15.28
C PRO A 139 -3.79 -1.93 14.47
N PHE A 140 -3.80 -1.84 13.13
CA PHE A 140 -3.48 -3.01 12.31
C PHE A 140 -2.02 -3.43 12.41
N ALA A 141 -1.08 -2.48 12.47
CA ALA A 141 0.33 -2.78 12.73
C ALA A 141 0.50 -3.52 14.07
N HIS A 142 -0.22 -3.09 15.12
CA HIS A 142 -0.22 -3.78 16.42
C HIS A 142 -0.87 -5.16 16.35
N MET A 143 -2.05 -5.25 15.75
CA MET A 143 -2.81 -6.51 15.71
C MET A 143 -2.09 -7.62 14.94
N VAL A 144 -1.32 -7.27 13.91
CA VAL A 144 -0.72 -8.24 12.97
C VAL A 144 0.76 -8.46 13.24
N TRP A 145 1.54 -7.40 13.51
CA TRP A 145 3.00 -7.46 13.58
C TRP A 145 3.57 -7.37 15.00
N ASP A 146 2.70 -7.19 16.00
CA ASP A 146 3.05 -7.26 17.41
C ASP A 146 2.25 -8.42 18.08
N GLU A 147 1.98 -8.36 19.36
CA GLU A 147 1.23 -9.39 20.11
C GLU A 147 -0.29 -9.15 20.12
N GLY A 148 -0.85 -8.55 19.07
CA GLY A 148 -2.26 -8.19 18.98
C GLY A 148 -3.18 -9.33 18.53
N LEU A 149 -4.46 -9.00 18.28
CA LEU A 149 -5.54 -9.96 18.03
C LEU A 149 -5.27 -10.91 16.86
N LEU A 150 -4.84 -10.37 15.72
CA LEU A 150 -4.66 -11.17 14.50
C LEU A 150 -3.40 -12.05 14.59
N ALA A 151 -2.34 -11.56 15.22
CA ALA A 151 -1.16 -12.38 15.54
C ALA A 151 -1.53 -13.56 16.44
N LYS A 152 -2.38 -13.34 17.46
CA LYS A 152 -2.88 -14.41 18.34
C LYS A 152 -3.75 -15.45 17.63
N TRP A 153 -4.40 -15.08 16.52
CA TRP A 153 -5.12 -16.06 15.67
C TRP A 153 -4.16 -16.90 14.83
N GLY A 154 -2.89 -16.52 14.72
CA GLY A 154 -1.90 -17.21 13.91
C GLY A 154 -1.92 -16.79 12.43
N THR A 155 -2.36 -15.56 12.13
CA THR A 155 -2.30 -15.03 10.77
C THR A 155 -0.87 -14.81 10.33
N ILE A 156 -0.60 -14.99 9.04
CA ILE A 156 0.68 -14.68 8.42
C ILE A 156 0.48 -13.47 7.50
N ASP A 157 1.21 -12.39 7.79
CA ASP A 157 1.33 -11.22 6.94
C ASP A 157 2.78 -10.71 7.00
N PHE A 158 3.62 -11.22 6.08
CA PHE A 158 5.06 -11.04 6.14
C PHE A 158 5.47 -9.57 6.03
N ALA A 159 4.86 -8.83 5.11
CA ALA A 159 5.26 -7.45 4.86
C ALA A 159 4.07 -6.47 4.64
N GLY A 160 2.81 -6.89 4.81
CA GLY A 160 1.68 -5.95 4.81
C GLY A 160 0.56 -6.23 3.82
N GLY A 161 0.21 -7.50 3.62
CA GLY A 161 -0.99 -7.85 2.86
C GLY A 161 -2.25 -7.26 3.49
N ASP A 162 -2.47 -7.55 4.77
CA ASP A 162 -3.56 -6.97 5.56
C ASP A 162 -3.24 -5.53 5.98
N VAL A 163 -2.08 -5.32 6.64
CA VAL A 163 -1.72 -4.05 7.28
C VAL A 163 -1.59 -2.90 6.29
N VAL A 164 -1.07 -3.14 5.09
CA VAL A 164 -0.83 -2.10 4.09
C VAL A 164 -1.87 -2.15 2.97
N HIS A 165 -1.99 -3.31 2.29
CA HIS A 165 -2.71 -3.34 1.02
C HIS A 165 -4.23 -3.45 1.19
N ILE A 166 -4.74 -4.31 2.08
CA ILE A 166 -6.18 -4.44 2.29
C ILE A 166 -6.71 -3.20 3.01
N THR A 167 -6.04 -2.73 4.07
CA THR A 167 -6.47 -1.53 4.80
C THR A 167 -6.56 -0.31 3.89
N SER A 168 -5.49 -0.02 3.13
CA SER A 168 -5.47 1.13 2.22
C SER A 168 -6.42 0.96 1.03
N GLY A 169 -6.47 -0.23 0.43
CA GLY A 169 -7.32 -0.50 -0.73
C GLY A 169 -8.81 -0.42 -0.41
N VAL A 170 -9.26 -1.03 0.70
CA VAL A 170 -10.67 -0.94 1.14
C VAL A 170 -11.02 0.50 1.54
N SER A 171 -10.12 1.20 2.24
CA SER A 171 -10.32 2.61 2.56
C SER A 171 -10.41 3.48 1.29
N ALA A 172 -9.59 3.19 0.28
CA ALA A 172 -9.65 3.84 -1.03
C ALA A 172 -11.02 3.67 -1.70
N LEU A 173 -11.60 2.46 -1.67
CA LEU A 173 -12.94 2.21 -2.19
C LEU A 173 -14.01 3.04 -1.46
N VAL A 174 -13.98 3.06 -0.12
CA VAL A 174 -14.94 3.83 0.68
C VAL A 174 -14.82 5.32 0.38
N LEU A 175 -13.59 5.85 0.32
CA LEU A 175 -13.35 7.24 -0.05
C LEU A 175 -13.88 7.54 -1.45
N ALA A 176 -13.61 6.69 -2.44
CA ALA A 176 -14.09 6.85 -3.81
C ALA A 176 -15.62 6.94 -3.88
N ILE A 177 -16.32 6.10 -3.08
CA ILE A 177 -17.79 6.09 -3.02
C ILE A 177 -18.31 7.36 -2.35
N VAL A 178 -17.75 7.77 -1.19
CA VAL A 178 -18.26 8.91 -0.41
C VAL A 178 -17.97 10.25 -1.06
N VAL A 179 -16.77 10.43 -1.64
CA VAL A 179 -16.41 11.65 -2.39
C VAL A 179 -17.19 11.76 -3.70
N GLY A 180 -17.61 10.62 -4.26
CA GLY A 180 -18.41 10.55 -5.49
C GLY A 180 -17.57 10.55 -6.76
N LYS A 181 -18.25 10.48 -7.90
CA LYS A 181 -17.64 10.34 -9.22
C LYS A 181 -17.10 11.66 -9.74
N ARG A 182 -16.01 11.60 -10.53
CA ARG A 182 -15.56 12.75 -11.35
C ARG A 182 -16.66 13.13 -12.34
N ARG A 183 -16.69 14.41 -12.71
CA ARG A 183 -17.69 15.01 -13.60
C ARG A 183 -17.91 14.23 -14.90
N ASP A 184 -16.83 13.72 -15.46
CA ASP A 184 -16.78 13.04 -16.74
C ASP A 184 -16.61 11.52 -16.63
N PHE A 185 -16.78 10.95 -15.42
CA PHE A 185 -16.71 9.52 -15.21
C PHE A 185 -17.75 8.76 -16.05
N GLY A 186 -17.27 7.82 -16.87
CA GLY A 186 -18.11 7.06 -17.79
C GLY A 186 -18.55 7.80 -19.06
N ILE A 187 -18.17 9.08 -19.21
CA ILE A 187 -18.46 9.91 -20.40
C ILE A 187 -17.20 10.05 -21.27
N LEU A 188 -16.06 10.37 -20.66
CA LEU A 188 -14.78 10.52 -21.34
C LEU A 188 -13.80 9.44 -20.90
N GLU A 189 -12.98 9.01 -21.85
CA GLU A 189 -11.86 8.12 -21.57
C GLU A 189 -10.75 8.90 -20.84
N HIS A 190 -10.39 8.45 -19.64
CA HIS A 190 -9.27 9.02 -18.89
C HIS A 190 -7.97 8.39 -19.38
N ARG A 191 -7.16 9.14 -20.11
CA ARG A 191 -5.85 8.71 -20.59
C ARG A 191 -4.75 9.26 -19.68
N PRO A 192 -3.77 8.43 -19.30
CA PRO A 192 -2.57 8.87 -18.63
C PRO A 192 -1.89 9.99 -19.40
N HIS A 193 -1.52 11.09 -18.72
CA HIS A 193 -0.89 12.20 -19.42
C HIS A 193 0.61 11.97 -19.68
N ASN A 194 1.27 11.11 -18.88
CA ASN A 194 2.71 10.87 -18.99
C ASN A 194 3.05 9.41 -18.68
N VAL A 195 3.00 8.57 -19.72
CA VAL A 195 3.30 7.14 -19.60
C VAL A 195 4.76 6.86 -19.17
N PRO A 196 5.80 7.65 -19.60
CA PRO A 196 7.16 7.53 -19.04
C PRO A 196 7.21 7.73 -17.52
N PHE A 197 6.43 8.64 -16.94
CA PHE A 197 6.34 8.80 -15.47
C PHE A 197 5.71 7.58 -14.80
N VAL A 198 4.71 6.97 -15.42
CA VAL A 198 4.10 5.71 -14.94
C VAL A 198 5.16 4.63 -14.84
N LEU A 199 5.96 4.44 -15.89
CA LEU A 199 7.04 3.44 -15.90
C LEU A 199 8.12 3.77 -14.87
N LEU A 200 8.56 5.03 -14.78
CA LEU A 200 9.55 5.47 -13.80
C LEU A 200 9.08 5.18 -12.38
N GLY A 201 7.82 5.56 -12.07
CA GLY A 201 7.21 5.31 -10.78
C GLY A 201 7.11 3.82 -10.46
N ALA A 202 6.63 3.00 -11.41
CA ALA A 202 6.55 1.55 -11.24
C ALA A 202 7.92 0.90 -11.01
N GLY A 203 8.95 1.32 -11.76
CA GLY A 203 10.32 0.81 -11.62
C GLY A 203 10.95 1.16 -10.27
N LEU A 204 10.75 2.40 -9.80
CA LEU A 204 11.22 2.84 -8.49
C LEU A 204 10.43 2.16 -7.34
N LEU A 205 9.12 1.92 -7.51
CA LEU A 205 8.33 1.11 -6.59
C LEU A 205 8.87 -0.31 -6.52
N TRP A 206 9.18 -0.93 -7.65
CA TRP A 206 9.78 -2.27 -7.69
C TRP A 206 11.12 -2.32 -6.97
N PHE A 207 12.00 -1.37 -7.22
CA PHE A 207 13.27 -1.24 -6.50
C PHE A 207 13.03 -1.11 -4.98
N GLY A 208 12.11 -0.24 -4.55
CA GLY A 208 11.76 -0.06 -3.14
C GLY A 208 11.17 -1.33 -2.51
N TRP A 209 10.46 -2.15 -3.31
CA TRP A 209 9.84 -3.37 -2.83
C TRP A 209 10.82 -4.46 -2.43
N PHE A 210 12.03 -4.44 -2.95
CA PHE A 210 13.10 -5.29 -2.43
C PHE A 210 13.41 -4.96 -0.96
N GLY A 211 13.52 -3.68 -0.62
CA GLY A 211 13.66 -3.24 0.77
C GLY A 211 12.41 -3.53 1.60
N PHE A 212 11.23 -3.35 1.01
CA PHE A 212 9.93 -3.58 1.66
C PHE A 212 9.79 -5.04 2.11
N ASN A 213 9.93 -5.99 1.19
CA ASN A 213 9.75 -7.41 1.49
C ASN A 213 11.00 -8.05 2.12
N ALA A 214 12.19 -7.91 1.51
CA ALA A 214 13.38 -8.53 2.09
C ALA A 214 13.78 -7.91 3.43
N GLY A 215 13.56 -6.59 3.61
CA GLY A 215 13.76 -5.90 4.88
C GLY A 215 12.84 -6.39 6.00
N SER A 216 11.65 -6.90 5.68
CA SER A 216 10.72 -7.48 6.65
C SER A 216 11.22 -8.77 7.30
N ALA A 217 12.31 -9.36 6.82
CA ALA A 217 13.06 -10.39 7.54
C ALA A 217 13.78 -9.84 8.78
N LEU A 218 13.94 -8.52 8.92
CA LEU A 218 14.58 -7.80 10.04
C LEU A 218 16.04 -8.24 10.30
N ALA A 219 16.65 -8.94 9.36
CA ALA A 219 18.03 -9.40 9.41
C ALA A 219 18.57 -9.70 8.00
N ALA A 220 19.87 -9.57 7.80
CA ALA A 220 20.56 -10.01 6.58
C ALA A 220 20.82 -11.53 6.63
N ASN A 221 19.79 -12.32 6.36
CA ASN A 221 19.80 -13.77 6.50
C ASN A 221 19.16 -14.48 5.30
N GLY A 222 19.06 -15.82 5.35
CA GLY A 222 18.46 -16.63 4.30
C GLY A 222 17.00 -16.27 4.01
N LEU A 223 16.22 -15.83 5.01
CA LEU A 223 14.83 -15.37 4.82
C LEU A 223 14.77 -14.08 3.98
N ALA A 224 15.68 -13.14 4.22
CA ALA A 224 15.77 -11.91 3.42
C ALA A 224 16.11 -12.23 1.95
N VAL A 225 17.09 -13.15 1.71
CA VAL A 225 17.44 -13.60 0.35
C VAL A 225 16.25 -14.27 -0.32
N HIS A 226 15.53 -15.13 0.40
CA HIS A 226 14.34 -15.81 -0.11
C HIS A 226 13.24 -14.79 -0.48
N ALA A 227 12.93 -13.86 0.41
CA ALA A 227 11.92 -12.82 0.17
C ALA A 227 12.29 -11.89 -1.00
N LEU A 228 13.58 -11.59 -1.20
CA LEU A 228 14.05 -10.84 -2.37
C LEU A 228 13.73 -11.59 -3.67
N VAL A 229 14.03 -12.91 -3.75
CA VAL A 229 13.80 -13.70 -4.94
C VAL A 229 12.31 -13.88 -5.23
N THR A 230 11.50 -14.22 -4.24
CA THR A 230 10.04 -14.37 -4.39
C THR A 230 9.38 -13.07 -4.82
N THR A 231 9.84 -11.93 -4.28
CA THR A 231 9.39 -10.59 -4.70
C THR A 231 9.73 -10.33 -6.17
N HIS A 232 10.96 -10.65 -6.60
CA HIS A 232 11.37 -10.43 -7.98
C HIS A 232 10.57 -11.29 -8.97
N VAL A 233 10.42 -12.57 -8.70
CA VAL A 233 9.77 -13.49 -9.64
C VAL A 233 8.25 -13.29 -9.71
N SER A 234 7.62 -12.70 -8.70
CA SER A 234 6.21 -12.31 -8.74
C SER A 234 5.91 -11.25 -9.79
N ALA A 235 6.95 -10.54 -10.28
CA ALA A 235 6.86 -9.66 -11.45
C ALA A 235 6.44 -10.40 -12.74
N ALA A 236 6.36 -11.76 -12.74
CA ALA A 236 5.66 -12.54 -13.74
C ALA A 236 4.22 -12.03 -14.00
N ALA A 237 3.63 -11.33 -13.03
CA ALA A 237 2.37 -10.61 -13.19
C ALA A 237 2.39 -9.60 -14.33
N MET A 238 3.51 -8.89 -14.57
CA MET A 238 3.64 -7.99 -15.71
C MET A 238 3.44 -8.73 -17.04
N PHE A 239 4.09 -9.88 -17.20
CA PHE A 239 3.95 -10.70 -18.42
C PHE A 239 2.51 -11.21 -18.57
N SER A 240 1.90 -11.74 -17.51
CA SER A 240 0.53 -12.23 -17.51
C SER A 240 -0.47 -11.11 -17.84
N TRP A 241 -0.27 -9.90 -17.28
CA TRP A 241 -1.09 -8.74 -17.60
C TRP A 241 -1.01 -8.35 -19.07
N LEU A 242 0.20 -8.21 -19.61
CA LEU A 242 0.41 -7.86 -21.02
C LEU A 242 -0.18 -8.89 -21.98
N ALA A 243 -0.07 -10.18 -21.64
CA ALA A 243 -0.69 -11.25 -22.43
C ALA A 243 -2.22 -11.18 -22.42
N LEU A 244 -2.80 -10.96 -21.24
CA LEU A 244 -4.25 -10.81 -21.07
C LEU A 244 -4.78 -9.55 -21.77
N GLU A 245 -4.10 -8.43 -21.59
CA GLU A 245 -4.47 -7.16 -22.23
C GLU A 245 -4.45 -7.27 -23.74
N LYS A 246 -3.38 -7.88 -24.30
CA LYS A 246 -3.29 -8.16 -25.72
C LYS A 246 -4.44 -9.05 -26.22
N TYR A 247 -4.82 -10.05 -25.43
CA TYR A 247 -5.94 -10.93 -25.80
C TYR A 247 -7.28 -10.20 -25.79
N VAL A 248 -7.54 -9.34 -24.78
CA VAL A 248 -8.82 -8.66 -24.60
C VAL A 248 -8.95 -7.42 -25.47
N THR A 249 -7.89 -6.62 -25.62
CA THR A 249 -7.91 -5.30 -26.28
C THR A 249 -7.23 -5.29 -27.65
N GLY A 250 -6.49 -6.33 -27.99
CA GLY A 250 -5.68 -6.42 -29.20
C GLY A 250 -4.26 -5.87 -29.08
N HIS A 251 -3.97 -5.08 -28.04
CA HIS A 251 -2.67 -4.41 -27.88
C HIS A 251 -2.20 -4.44 -26.40
N PRO A 252 -0.94 -4.82 -26.12
CA PRO A 252 -0.36 -4.62 -24.80
C PRO A 252 0.00 -3.15 -24.60
N SER A 253 -0.13 -2.63 -23.39
CA SER A 253 0.25 -1.27 -23.04
C SER A 253 1.32 -1.21 -21.96
N LEU A 254 2.14 -0.16 -21.96
CA LEU A 254 3.15 0.06 -20.94
C LEU A 254 2.49 0.36 -19.58
N VAL A 255 1.35 1.03 -19.59
CA VAL A 255 0.52 1.29 -18.40
C VAL A 255 0.01 -0.02 -17.82
N GLY A 256 -0.56 -0.90 -18.65
CA GLY A 256 -1.02 -2.22 -18.24
C GLY A 256 0.11 -3.08 -17.67
N GLY A 257 1.26 -3.12 -18.35
CA GLY A 257 2.44 -3.81 -17.84
C GLY A 257 2.93 -3.27 -16.48
N SER A 258 2.94 -1.94 -16.31
CA SER A 258 3.32 -1.30 -15.04
C SER A 258 2.32 -1.61 -13.93
N THR A 259 1.02 -1.61 -14.23
CA THR A 259 -0.04 -1.99 -13.27
C THR A 259 0.06 -3.46 -12.88
N GLY A 260 0.28 -4.35 -13.86
CA GLY A 260 0.49 -5.77 -13.62
C GLY A 260 1.71 -6.05 -12.74
N LEU A 261 2.82 -5.32 -12.99
CA LEU A 261 4.00 -5.39 -12.13
C LEU A 261 3.67 -5.08 -10.67
N VAL A 262 3.00 -3.94 -10.42
CA VAL A 262 2.62 -3.53 -9.07
C VAL A 262 1.64 -4.54 -8.45
N ALA A 263 0.66 -5.05 -9.20
CA ALA A 263 -0.27 -6.07 -8.70
C ALA A 263 0.45 -7.35 -8.25
N GLY A 264 1.48 -7.80 -8.97
CA GLY A 264 2.32 -8.94 -8.57
C GLY A 264 3.07 -8.69 -7.27
N LEU A 265 3.66 -7.50 -7.13
CA LEU A 265 4.37 -7.09 -5.92
C LEU A 265 3.42 -7.01 -4.71
N VAL A 266 2.21 -6.50 -4.89
CA VAL A 266 1.16 -6.49 -3.86
C VAL A 266 0.80 -7.92 -3.44
N ALA A 267 0.53 -8.80 -4.40
CA ALA A 267 0.06 -10.16 -4.11
C ALA A 267 1.09 -11.03 -3.41
N ILE A 268 2.39 -10.84 -3.65
CA ILE A 268 3.43 -11.61 -2.97
C ILE A 268 3.73 -11.10 -1.57
N THR A 269 3.44 -9.84 -1.27
CA THR A 269 3.80 -9.16 -0.02
C THR A 269 3.44 -9.94 1.25
N PRO A 270 2.24 -10.50 1.43
CA PRO A 270 1.92 -11.26 2.64
C PRO A 270 2.69 -12.58 2.76
N GLY A 271 3.14 -13.16 1.65
CA GLY A 271 3.75 -14.49 1.60
C GLY A 271 5.21 -14.53 1.21
N ALA A 272 5.87 -13.40 0.97
CA ALA A 272 7.20 -13.36 0.36
C ALA A 272 8.26 -14.19 1.09
N GLY A 273 8.18 -14.27 2.43
CA GLY A 273 9.09 -15.09 3.25
C GLY A 273 8.67 -16.55 3.40
N PHE A 274 7.46 -16.93 3.01
CA PHE A 274 6.84 -18.19 3.43
C PHE A 274 6.39 -19.11 2.29
N VAL A 275 6.33 -18.61 1.05
CA VAL A 275 5.94 -19.42 -0.12
C VAL A 275 7.15 -19.83 -0.94
N SER A 276 7.06 -20.95 -1.68
CA SER A 276 8.15 -21.37 -2.56
C SER A 276 8.30 -20.41 -3.74
N ILE A 277 9.48 -20.41 -4.38
CA ILE A 277 9.76 -19.60 -5.59
C ILE A 277 8.74 -19.92 -6.70
N TRP A 278 8.40 -21.18 -6.90
CA TRP A 278 7.37 -21.60 -7.85
C TRP A 278 5.99 -21.04 -7.52
N SER A 279 5.62 -21.09 -6.24
CA SER A 279 4.36 -20.49 -5.80
C SER A 279 4.34 -18.98 -6.03
N ALA A 280 5.47 -18.29 -5.83
CA ALA A 280 5.58 -16.85 -6.09
C ALA A 280 5.36 -16.52 -7.59
N ILE A 281 5.88 -17.33 -8.53
CA ILE A 281 5.61 -17.17 -9.96
C ILE A 281 4.12 -17.35 -10.25
N LEU A 282 3.49 -18.39 -9.68
CA LEU A 282 2.05 -18.64 -9.86
C LEU A 282 1.19 -17.52 -9.27
N ILE A 283 1.52 -17.05 -8.06
CA ILE A 283 0.83 -15.91 -7.40
C ILE A 283 0.89 -14.68 -8.31
N GLY A 284 2.08 -14.34 -8.82
CA GLY A 284 2.25 -13.23 -9.76
C GLY A 284 1.42 -13.41 -11.02
N ALA A 285 1.50 -14.58 -11.67
CA ALA A 285 0.76 -14.82 -12.89
C ALA A 285 -0.76 -14.78 -12.70
N MET A 286 -1.27 -15.28 -11.57
CA MET A 286 -2.70 -15.40 -11.30
C MET A 286 -3.34 -14.10 -10.79
N VAL A 287 -2.61 -13.21 -10.13
CA VAL A 287 -3.18 -11.94 -9.64
C VAL A 287 -3.54 -11.01 -10.79
N SER A 288 -2.82 -11.04 -11.90
CA SER A 288 -3.08 -10.16 -13.05
C SER A 288 -4.51 -10.27 -13.60
N PRO A 289 -5.05 -11.46 -13.95
CA PRO A 289 -6.44 -11.56 -14.39
C PRO A 289 -7.44 -11.13 -13.30
N VAL A 290 -7.14 -11.34 -12.02
CA VAL A 290 -8.03 -10.95 -10.91
C VAL A 290 -8.09 -9.42 -10.79
N CYS A 291 -6.94 -8.74 -10.73
CA CYS A 291 -6.89 -7.28 -10.68
C CYS A 291 -7.38 -6.63 -11.99
N PHE A 292 -7.04 -7.20 -13.14
CA PHE A 292 -7.55 -6.73 -14.44
C PHE A 292 -9.08 -6.76 -14.49
N TYR A 293 -9.70 -7.86 -14.03
CA TYR A 293 -11.15 -7.97 -13.94
C TYR A 293 -11.74 -6.93 -12.97
N ALA A 294 -11.13 -6.73 -11.81
CA ALA A 294 -11.58 -5.73 -10.84
C ALA A 294 -11.58 -4.31 -11.41
N ILE A 295 -10.50 -3.93 -12.10
CA ILE A 295 -10.30 -2.60 -12.68
C ILE A 295 -11.18 -2.39 -13.93
N SER A 296 -11.23 -3.37 -14.82
CA SER A 296 -11.88 -3.23 -16.13
C SER A 296 -13.37 -3.51 -16.11
N VAL A 297 -13.84 -4.44 -15.24
CA VAL A 297 -15.22 -4.91 -15.21
C VAL A 297 -15.96 -4.48 -13.95
N LEU A 298 -15.46 -4.82 -12.75
CA LEU A 298 -16.18 -4.52 -11.50
C LEU A 298 -16.32 -3.02 -11.27
N LYS A 299 -15.27 -2.25 -11.49
CA LYS A 299 -15.29 -0.77 -11.39
C LYS A 299 -16.40 -0.17 -12.27
N LYS A 300 -16.53 -0.62 -13.51
CA LYS A 300 -17.57 -0.15 -14.43
C LYS A 300 -18.96 -0.65 -14.01
N ARG A 301 -19.09 -1.92 -13.63
CA ARG A 301 -20.38 -2.54 -13.27
C ARG A 301 -20.99 -1.91 -12.02
N PHE A 302 -20.19 -1.65 -10.99
CA PHE A 302 -20.64 -1.02 -9.75
C PHE A 302 -20.52 0.50 -9.77
N ALA A 303 -19.95 1.04 -10.84
CA ALA A 303 -19.86 2.46 -11.10
C ALA A 303 -19.25 3.28 -9.95
N TYR A 304 -18.21 2.74 -9.28
CA TYR A 304 -17.40 3.49 -8.32
C TYR A 304 -16.18 4.10 -9.03
N ASP A 305 -15.90 5.37 -8.73
CA ASP A 305 -14.79 6.09 -9.37
C ASP A 305 -13.53 6.05 -8.49
N ASP A 306 -12.91 4.88 -8.43
CA ASP A 306 -11.54 4.72 -7.94
C ASP A 306 -10.58 5.24 -9.02
N ALA A 307 -10.10 6.48 -8.86
CA ALA A 307 -9.51 7.23 -9.97
C ALA A 307 -8.26 6.57 -10.56
N LEU A 308 -7.36 6.04 -9.71
CA LEU A 308 -6.10 5.42 -10.10
C LEU A 308 -6.01 3.95 -9.69
N ASP A 309 -7.17 3.30 -9.55
CA ASP A 309 -7.29 1.86 -9.32
C ASP A 309 -6.63 1.35 -8.02
N ALA A 310 -6.61 2.20 -6.98
CA ALA A 310 -6.00 1.85 -5.70
C ALA A 310 -6.68 0.63 -5.04
N PHE A 311 -8.03 0.56 -5.04
CA PHE A 311 -8.74 -0.61 -4.56
C PHE A 311 -8.52 -1.82 -5.48
N GLY A 312 -8.62 -1.63 -6.79
CA GLY A 312 -8.47 -2.71 -7.77
C GLY A 312 -7.10 -3.39 -7.71
N CYS A 313 -6.05 -2.62 -7.46
CA CYS A 313 -4.68 -3.12 -7.36
C CYS A 313 -4.34 -3.59 -5.93
N HIS A 314 -4.53 -2.72 -4.90
CA HIS A 314 -4.10 -3.02 -3.54
C HIS A 314 -5.15 -3.78 -2.73
N GLY A 315 -6.42 -3.37 -2.77
CA GLY A 315 -7.49 -4.07 -2.04
C GLY A 315 -7.70 -5.49 -2.56
N VAL A 316 -7.97 -5.61 -3.86
CA VAL A 316 -8.21 -6.92 -4.50
C VAL A 316 -6.92 -7.74 -4.57
N GLY A 317 -5.79 -7.12 -4.93
CA GLY A 317 -4.48 -7.79 -4.96
C GLY A 317 -4.02 -8.27 -3.58
N GLY A 318 -4.26 -7.49 -2.52
CA GLY A 318 -3.95 -7.87 -1.13
C GLY A 318 -4.82 -9.03 -0.64
N ILE A 319 -6.13 -9.01 -0.91
CA ILE A 319 -7.05 -10.13 -0.60
C ILE A 319 -6.58 -11.41 -1.31
N PHE A 320 -6.29 -11.31 -2.61
CA PHE A 320 -5.77 -12.45 -3.38
C PHE A 320 -4.45 -12.94 -2.79
N GLY A 321 -3.52 -12.03 -2.47
CA GLY A 321 -2.21 -12.36 -1.91
C GLY A 321 -2.29 -13.05 -0.55
N GLY A 322 -3.16 -12.57 0.35
CA GLY A 322 -3.41 -13.20 1.65
C GLY A 322 -3.93 -14.64 1.49
N LEU A 323 -4.94 -14.84 0.64
CA LEU A 323 -5.48 -16.16 0.35
C LEU A 323 -4.42 -17.07 -0.29
N ALA A 324 -3.65 -16.55 -1.24
CA ALA A 324 -2.56 -17.31 -1.87
C ALA A 324 -1.47 -17.69 -0.87
N THR A 325 -1.10 -16.78 0.05
CA THR A 325 -0.18 -17.08 1.15
C THR A 325 -0.70 -18.25 1.98
N ALA A 326 -1.95 -18.21 2.39
CA ALA A 326 -2.57 -19.28 3.20
C ALA A 326 -2.72 -20.61 2.45
N ILE A 327 -2.73 -20.59 1.12
CA ILE A 327 -2.73 -21.80 0.28
C ILE A 327 -1.32 -22.36 0.13
N PHE A 328 -0.31 -21.51 -0.10
CA PHE A 328 1.01 -21.92 -0.59
C PHE A 328 2.14 -21.85 0.46
N THR A 329 1.90 -21.44 1.72
CA THR A 329 2.93 -21.44 2.77
C THR A 329 3.55 -22.83 2.93
N THR A 330 4.88 -22.92 2.73
CA THR A 330 5.58 -24.21 2.74
C THR A 330 5.95 -24.64 4.16
N PRO A 331 5.95 -25.95 4.48
CA PRO A 331 6.34 -26.45 5.81
C PRO A 331 7.75 -26.06 6.23
N ASP A 332 8.67 -25.90 5.27
CA ASP A 332 10.09 -25.61 5.52
C ASP A 332 10.33 -24.13 5.89
N LEU A 333 9.40 -23.26 5.51
CA LEU A 333 9.49 -21.81 5.74
C LEU A 333 8.46 -21.30 6.76
N ALA A 334 7.50 -22.14 7.14
CA ALA A 334 6.44 -21.78 8.08
C ALA A 334 7.01 -21.49 9.47
N LEU A 335 6.39 -20.53 10.17
CA LEU A 335 6.77 -20.16 11.54
C LEU A 335 6.60 -21.31 12.55
N ASP A 336 5.64 -22.18 12.27
CA ASP A 336 5.33 -23.36 13.07
C ASP A 336 4.71 -24.49 12.21
N LYS A 337 4.42 -25.63 12.82
CA LYS A 337 3.85 -26.79 12.14
C LYS A 337 2.32 -26.74 11.97
N VAL A 338 1.65 -25.71 12.49
CA VAL A 338 0.20 -25.52 12.42
C VAL A 338 -0.14 -24.57 11.26
N ASN A 339 0.61 -23.49 11.12
CA ASN A 339 0.41 -22.43 10.14
C ASN A 339 1.09 -22.74 8.80
N ILE A 340 0.73 -23.87 8.19
CA ILE A 340 1.20 -24.33 6.88
C ILE A 340 0.07 -24.20 5.87
N GLY A 341 0.43 -24.09 4.59
CA GLY A 341 -0.51 -23.87 3.50
C GLY A 341 -1.50 -25.02 3.28
N LEU A 342 -2.68 -24.64 2.78
CA LEU A 342 -3.80 -25.58 2.54
C LEU A 342 -3.40 -26.77 1.64
N ILE A 343 -2.54 -26.54 0.64
CA ILE A 343 -2.06 -27.61 -0.26
C ILE A 343 -1.25 -28.68 0.45
N TYR A 344 -0.76 -28.40 1.66
CA TYR A 344 -0.05 -29.37 2.50
C TYR A 344 -0.98 -30.06 3.53
N GLY A 345 -2.30 -29.94 3.34
CA GLY A 345 -3.30 -30.63 4.14
C GLY A 345 -3.65 -29.98 5.48
N LYS A 346 -3.29 -28.70 5.69
CA LYS A 346 -3.64 -27.92 6.88
C LYS A 346 -4.60 -26.78 6.54
N ALA A 347 -5.78 -26.78 7.15
CA ALA A 347 -6.80 -25.77 6.90
C ALA A 347 -6.74 -24.58 7.87
N HIS A 348 -6.00 -24.70 8.98
CA HIS A 348 -6.00 -23.68 10.03
C HIS A 348 -5.61 -22.30 9.50
N LEU A 349 -4.43 -22.18 8.87
CA LEU A 349 -3.95 -20.92 8.32
C LEU A 349 -4.94 -20.32 7.31
N PHE A 350 -5.53 -21.15 6.44
CA PHE A 350 -6.50 -20.68 5.45
C PHE A 350 -7.77 -20.11 6.10
N ILE A 351 -8.28 -20.76 7.15
CA ILE A 351 -9.48 -20.29 7.87
C ILE A 351 -9.18 -18.97 8.59
N VAL A 352 -8.08 -18.91 9.36
CA VAL A 352 -7.75 -17.69 10.11
C VAL A 352 -7.43 -16.52 9.18
N THR A 353 -6.81 -16.77 8.03
CA THR A 353 -6.56 -15.74 7.01
C THR A 353 -7.86 -15.19 6.43
N ILE A 354 -8.85 -16.04 6.10
CA ILE A 354 -10.17 -15.57 5.66
C ILE A 354 -10.82 -14.68 6.73
N LEU A 355 -10.78 -15.08 7.99
CA LEU A 355 -11.36 -14.31 9.09
C LEU A 355 -10.61 -12.98 9.26
N ALA A 356 -9.28 -12.97 9.15
CA ALA A 356 -8.46 -11.77 9.21
C ALA A 356 -8.79 -10.80 8.06
N ILE A 357 -8.86 -11.29 6.82
CA ILE A 357 -9.23 -10.48 5.64
C ILE A 357 -10.61 -9.84 5.82
N ILE A 358 -11.61 -10.62 6.26
CA ILE A 358 -12.97 -10.10 6.52
C ILE A 358 -12.94 -9.05 7.61
N PHE A 359 -12.25 -9.31 8.72
CA PHE A 359 -12.12 -8.35 9.82
C PHE A 359 -11.43 -7.07 9.37
N THR A 360 -10.30 -7.18 8.64
CA THR A 360 -9.55 -6.06 8.08
C THR A 360 -10.42 -5.22 7.15
N ALA A 361 -11.15 -5.85 6.24
CA ALA A 361 -12.02 -5.16 5.30
C ALA A 361 -13.18 -4.43 6.02
N ILE A 362 -13.85 -5.07 6.97
CA ILE A 362 -14.96 -4.47 7.73
C ILE A 362 -14.45 -3.31 8.57
N TRP A 363 -13.38 -3.49 9.34
CA TRP A 363 -12.81 -2.42 10.17
C TRP A 363 -12.39 -1.22 9.34
N SER A 364 -11.61 -1.45 8.29
CA SER A 364 -11.12 -0.40 7.40
C SER A 364 -12.27 0.36 6.74
N ALA A 365 -13.31 -0.36 6.30
CA ALA A 365 -14.49 0.25 5.68
C ALA A 365 -15.28 1.10 6.67
N LEU A 366 -15.62 0.56 7.84
CA LEU A 366 -16.46 1.25 8.84
C LEU A 366 -15.74 2.47 9.42
N VAL A 367 -14.45 2.32 9.77
CA VAL A 367 -13.66 3.42 10.36
C VAL A 367 -13.43 4.51 9.32
N THR A 368 -13.04 4.17 8.10
CA THR A 368 -12.89 5.14 7.02
C THR A 368 -14.19 5.89 6.75
N TYR A 369 -15.32 5.17 6.68
CA TYR A 369 -16.62 5.79 6.50
C TYR A 369 -16.96 6.76 7.65
N GLY A 370 -16.72 6.36 8.89
CA GLY A 370 -16.93 7.22 10.07
C GLY A 370 -16.08 8.49 10.00
N ILE A 371 -14.77 8.37 9.78
CA ILE A 371 -13.86 9.52 9.68
C ILE A 371 -14.32 10.49 8.59
N ILE A 372 -14.53 9.99 7.37
CA ILE A 372 -14.84 10.87 6.25
C ILE A 372 -16.22 11.53 6.38
N LYS A 373 -17.20 10.86 7.01
CA LYS A 373 -18.53 11.45 7.29
C LYS A 373 -18.46 12.53 8.35
N VAL A 374 -17.61 12.36 9.39
CA VAL A 374 -17.35 13.42 10.38
C VAL A 374 -16.72 14.63 9.70
N ILE A 375 -15.68 14.44 8.87
CA ILE A 375 -15.05 15.54 8.14
C ILE A 375 -16.07 16.25 7.23
N ALA A 376 -16.89 15.48 6.51
CA ALA A 376 -17.92 16.01 5.61
C ALA A 376 -18.98 16.87 6.32
N HIS A 377 -19.20 16.66 7.63
CA HIS A 377 -20.12 17.49 8.41
C HIS A 377 -19.56 18.90 8.64
N TYR A 378 -18.23 19.04 8.76
CA TYR A 378 -17.60 20.33 9.07
C TYR A 378 -17.09 21.07 7.84
N MET A 379 -16.78 20.37 6.75
CA MET A 379 -16.24 21.00 5.55
C MET A 379 -16.55 20.21 4.27
N PRO A 380 -16.63 20.90 3.10
CA PRO A 380 -16.85 20.23 1.83
C PRO A 380 -15.66 19.36 1.47
N LEU A 381 -15.91 18.09 1.15
CA LEU A 381 -14.87 17.13 0.75
C LEU A 381 -14.36 17.38 -0.67
N ARG A 382 -15.24 17.86 -1.55
CA ARG A 382 -15.00 17.96 -2.99
C ARG A 382 -14.83 19.41 -3.42
N VAL A 383 -13.98 19.62 -4.43
CA VAL A 383 -13.88 20.89 -5.16
C VAL A 383 -15.17 21.17 -5.94
N THR A 384 -15.37 22.42 -6.37
CA THR A 384 -16.51 22.77 -7.23
C THR A 384 -16.34 22.17 -8.62
N ASP A 385 -17.46 22.01 -9.35
CA ASP A 385 -17.43 21.53 -10.75
C ASP A 385 -16.58 22.44 -11.66
N ARG A 386 -16.51 23.74 -11.34
CA ARG A 386 -15.66 24.70 -12.03
C ARG A 386 -14.18 24.41 -11.78
N ASP A 387 -13.80 24.20 -10.51
CA ASP A 387 -12.40 23.89 -10.14
C ASP A 387 -11.94 22.58 -10.71
N GLU A 388 -12.81 21.54 -10.69
CA GLU A 388 -12.54 20.26 -11.34
C GLU A 388 -12.36 20.40 -12.87
N ALA A 389 -13.09 21.33 -13.50
CA ALA A 389 -12.95 21.63 -14.92
C ALA A 389 -11.64 22.36 -15.24
N ILE A 390 -11.23 23.32 -14.40
CA ILE A 390 -9.97 24.07 -14.54
C ILE A 390 -8.79 23.13 -14.28
N GLY A 391 -8.77 22.45 -13.13
CA GLY A 391 -7.72 21.58 -12.63
C GLY A 391 -7.25 21.99 -11.25
N LEU A 392 -6.88 21.00 -10.45
CA LEU A 392 -6.56 21.20 -9.03
C LEU A 392 -5.16 21.76 -8.81
N ASP A 393 -4.26 21.64 -9.79
CA ASP A 393 -2.93 22.26 -9.71
C ASP A 393 -3.03 23.77 -9.52
N ASP A 394 -3.84 24.44 -10.34
CA ASP A 394 -4.07 25.88 -10.20
C ASP A 394 -5.01 26.22 -9.04
N CYS A 395 -6.11 25.47 -8.88
CA CYS A 395 -7.13 25.83 -7.88
C CYS A 395 -6.69 25.62 -6.43
N GLU A 396 -5.97 24.54 -6.14
CA GLU A 396 -5.55 24.17 -4.76
C GLU A 396 -4.12 24.63 -4.44
N HIS A 397 -3.20 24.71 -5.44
CA HIS A 397 -1.77 24.93 -5.20
C HIS A 397 -1.20 26.18 -5.88
N LYS A 398 -1.91 26.79 -6.85
CA LYS A 398 -1.40 27.91 -7.66
C LYS A 398 -0.11 27.59 -8.41
N GLU A 399 0.02 26.33 -8.80
CA GLU A 399 1.17 25.81 -9.54
C GLU A 399 0.71 25.16 -10.85
N THR A 400 1.65 25.00 -11.78
CA THR A 400 1.44 24.22 -13.00
C THR A 400 2.65 23.33 -13.28
N ALA A 401 2.40 22.05 -13.53
CA ALA A 401 3.45 21.08 -13.83
C ALA A 401 4.16 21.36 -15.17
N TYR A 402 3.45 22.01 -16.10
CA TYR A 402 3.94 22.27 -17.46
C TYR A 402 3.57 23.70 -17.87
N PRO A 403 4.40 24.68 -17.50
CA PRO A 403 4.15 26.05 -17.91
C PRO A 403 4.12 26.18 -19.44
N THR A 404 3.28 27.08 -19.94
CA THR A 404 3.23 27.35 -21.37
C THR A 404 4.49 28.10 -21.77
N PHE A 405 5.28 27.53 -22.67
CA PHE A 405 6.44 28.22 -23.24
C PHE A 405 5.94 29.37 -24.11
N MET A 406 6.07 30.58 -23.63
CA MET A 406 5.70 31.82 -24.33
C MET A 406 6.89 32.49 -25.01
N GLY A 407 8.07 31.88 -25.01
CA GLY A 407 9.30 32.48 -25.55
C GLY A 407 9.88 33.65 -24.74
N LEU A 408 9.33 33.85 -23.53
CA LEU A 408 9.72 34.94 -22.63
C LEU A 408 10.26 34.48 -21.28
N ASP A 409 10.38 33.16 -21.09
CA ASP A 409 10.87 32.54 -19.86
C ASP A 409 12.42 32.50 -19.89
N SER A 410 13.03 33.66 -19.80
CA SER A 410 14.48 33.82 -19.68
C SER A 410 14.83 34.50 -18.36
#